data_a095554cd3b78c5c89a8764a5f2fbe21
#
_entry.id   a095554cd3b78c5c89a8764a5f2fbe21
#
_cell.length_a   1.000
_cell.length_b   1.000
_cell.length_c   1.000
_cell.angle_alpha   90.00
_cell.angle_beta   90.00
_cell.angle_gamma   90.00
#
_symmetry.space_group_name_H-M   'P 1'
#
loop_
_entity.id
_entity.type
_entity.pdbx_description
1 polymer ?
#
loop_
_entity_poly.entity_id
_entity_poly.type
_entity_poly.pdbx_seq_one_letter_code
_entity_poly.pdbx_strand_id
1 'polypeptide(L)'
;VTKDALAVTIVYSGGDDVFLVGAWDHILEAAMRIQEDFQTYTCHTLHLSAGILLKNAKYPIRRSASEAAELEAFAKSHDGKNAVTIFEASAQQTYPWQIFQDKVINEKQNLLERFFANQEDAERGKAFLYRLLDLLRNSEQRINLARFAYLLARLEPKKNNPSYAMYAEFSKQMYQWYRNPTDRQQLITAIYIYVYQTRMKGDTDRA
;
A
#
# COMPACT_ATOMS: atom_id res chain seq x y z
N VAL A 1 -14.41 9.09 23.75
CA VAL A 1 -13.65 8.91 22.48
C VAL A 1 -14.36 7.83 21.70
N THR A 2 -15.07 8.20 20.65
CA THR A 2 -15.75 7.26 19.76
C THR A 2 -14.70 6.36 19.09
N LYS A 3 -14.96 5.07 19.03
CA LYS A 3 -14.08 4.01 18.49
C LYS A 3 -13.66 4.20 17.00
N ASP A 4 -14.20 5.22 16.34
CA ASP A 4 -14.02 5.50 14.90
C ASP A 4 -13.27 6.81 14.60
N ALA A 5 -12.68 7.47 15.59
CA ALA A 5 -11.96 8.72 15.38
C ALA A 5 -10.57 8.44 14.81
N LEU A 6 -10.32 8.87 13.57
CA LEU A 6 -9.00 8.80 12.95
C LEU A 6 -8.05 9.81 13.60
N ALA A 7 -6.81 9.40 13.91
CA ALA A 7 -5.75 10.28 14.42
C ALA A 7 -5.17 11.14 13.29
N VAL A 8 -5.99 12.06 12.79
CA VAL A 8 -5.69 12.95 11.66
C VAL A 8 -5.97 14.38 12.06
N THR A 9 -5.05 15.28 11.74
CA THR A 9 -5.17 16.72 11.96
C THR A 9 -5.32 17.42 10.62
N ILE A 10 -6.34 18.27 10.49
CA ILE A 10 -6.50 19.15 9.34
C ILE A 10 -5.58 20.34 9.59
N VAL A 11 -4.52 20.45 8.82
CA VAL A 11 -3.56 21.57 8.89
C VAL A 11 -4.09 22.76 8.09
N TYR A 12 -4.68 22.47 6.94
CA TYR A 12 -5.29 23.45 6.05
C TYR A 12 -6.51 22.86 5.37
N SER A 13 -7.56 23.64 5.27
CA SER A 13 -8.74 23.35 4.46
C SER A 13 -9.30 24.67 3.93
N GLY A 14 -9.26 24.86 2.62
CA GLY A 14 -9.74 26.12 2.01
C GLY A 14 -9.85 26.00 0.50
N GLY A 15 -10.95 26.50 -0.05
CA GLY A 15 -11.25 26.34 -1.45
C GLY A 15 -11.46 24.86 -1.81
N ASP A 16 -10.68 24.40 -2.78
CA ASP A 16 -10.66 23.03 -3.29
C ASP A 16 -9.50 22.17 -2.75
N ASP A 17 -8.65 22.76 -1.89
CA ASP A 17 -7.47 22.08 -1.34
C ASP A 17 -7.63 21.74 0.14
N VAL A 18 -7.14 20.55 0.53
CA VAL A 18 -7.07 20.07 1.91
C VAL A 18 -5.68 19.48 2.16
N PHE A 19 -5.06 19.90 3.28
CA PHE A 19 -3.81 19.31 3.75
C PHE A 19 -4.00 18.68 5.12
N LEU A 20 -3.76 17.38 5.19
CA LEU A 20 -3.94 16.55 6.37
C LEU A 20 -2.59 16.00 6.85
N VAL A 21 -2.44 15.89 8.17
CA VAL A 21 -1.30 15.23 8.82
C VAL A 21 -1.81 14.29 9.90
N GLY A 22 -1.25 13.10 9.99
CA GLY A 22 -1.67 12.12 10.99
C GLY A 22 -0.83 10.85 10.96
N ALA A 23 -1.25 9.85 11.72
CA ALA A 23 -0.71 8.51 11.60
C ALA A 23 -0.94 8.00 10.19
N TRP A 24 0.05 7.35 9.61
CA TRP A 24 0.07 7.05 8.19
C TRP A 24 -1.10 6.10 7.76
N ASP A 25 -1.45 5.13 8.59
CA ASP A 25 -2.58 4.23 8.38
C ASP A 25 -3.92 4.99 8.43
N HIS A 26 -4.08 5.90 9.38
CA HIS A 26 -5.24 6.76 9.49
C HIS A 26 -5.33 7.79 8.34
N ILE A 27 -4.19 8.29 7.83
CA ILE A 27 -4.18 9.16 6.64
C ILE A 27 -4.63 8.40 5.40
N LEU A 28 -4.17 7.15 5.24
CA LEU A 28 -4.57 6.33 4.11
C LEU A 28 -6.09 6.05 4.12
N GLU A 29 -6.61 5.69 5.28
CA GLU A 29 -8.05 5.48 5.48
C GLU A 29 -8.85 6.77 5.28
N ALA A 30 -8.39 7.89 5.84
CA ALA A 30 -9.02 9.20 5.67
C ALA A 30 -9.08 9.60 4.19
N ALA A 31 -7.99 9.42 3.45
CA ALA A 31 -7.93 9.76 2.03
C ALA A 31 -8.94 8.96 1.20
N MET A 32 -9.07 7.66 1.46
CA MET A 32 -10.07 6.81 0.78
C MET A 32 -11.50 7.22 1.14
N ARG A 33 -11.79 7.47 2.42
CA ARG A 33 -13.13 7.92 2.87
C ARG A 33 -13.50 9.29 2.27
N ILE A 34 -12.57 10.25 2.29
CA ILE A 34 -12.80 11.59 1.71
C ILE A 34 -13.10 11.47 0.22
N GLN A 35 -12.38 10.63 -0.50
CA GLN A 35 -12.60 10.41 -1.93
C GLN A 35 -13.99 9.80 -2.19
N GLU A 36 -14.39 8.78 -1.43
CA GLU A 36 -15.69 8.13 -1.55
C GLU A 36 -16.86 9.08 -1.20
N ASP A 37 -16.74 9.81 -0.09
CA ASP A 37 -17.72 10.80 0.34
C ASP A 37 -17.86 11.94 -0.68
N PHE A 38 -16.73 12.43 -1.22
CA PHE A 38 -16.71 13.46 -2.24
C PHE A 38 -17.38 13.01 -3.54
N GLN A 39 -17.11 11.80 -3.99
CA GLN A 39 -17.77 11.21 -5.16
C GLN A 39 -19.28 11.11 -4.95
N THR A 40 -19.69 10.64 -3.77
CA THR A 40 -21.12 10.54 -3.41
C THR A 40 -21.77 11.90 -3.37
N TYR A 41 -21.16 12.87 -2.69
CA TYR A 41 -21.67 14.25 -2.56
C TYR A 41 -21.82 14.95 -3.90
N THR A 42 -20.86 14.77 -4.82
CA THR A 42 -20.86 15.37 -6.14
C THR A 42 -21.62 14.56 -7.20
N CYS A 43 -22.31 13.49 -6.80
CA CYS A 43 -22.99 12.56 -7.73
C CYS A 43 -22.05 12.11 -8.86
N HIS A 44 -20.78 11.82 -8.55
CA HIS A 44 -19.73 11.41 -9.47
C HIS A 44 -19.41 12.40 -10.62
N THR A 45 -19.78 13.67 -10.47
CA THR A 45 -19.54 14.69 -11.49
C THR A 45 -18.18 15.37 -11.34
N LEU A 46 -17.63 15.38 -10.12
CA LEU A 46 -16.31 15.96 -9.83
C LEU A 46 -15.33 14.89 -9.38
N HIS A 47 -14.06 15.14 -9.59
CA HIS A 47 -12.99 14.21 -9.27
C HIS A 47 -11.99 14.83 -8.29
N LEU A 48 -11.44 14.01 -7.41
CA LEU A 48 -10.45 14.39 -6.43
C LEU A 48 -9.14 13.65 -6.73
N SER A 49 -8.02 14.37 -6.73
CA SER A 49 -6.68 13.77 -6.79
C SER A 49 -5.96 13.99 -5.47
N ALA A 50 -5.09 13.07 -5.07
CA ALA A 50 -4.35 13.20 -3.83
C ALA A 50 -2.88 12.76 -3.96
N GLY A 51 -2.02 13.42 -3.16
CA GLY A 51 -0.66 12.98 -2.90
C GLY A 51 -0.52 12.49 -1.46
N ILE A 52 -0.07 11.26 -1.25
CA ILE A 52 0.14 10.67 0.07
C ILE A 52 1.63 10.46 0.31
N LEU A 53 2.20 11.28 1.18
CA LEU A 53 3.60 11.26 1.53
C LEU A 53 3.81 10.60 2.90
N LEU A 54 4.76 9.67 2.96
CA LEU A 54 5.17 9.04 4.21
C LEU A 54 6.58 9.47 4.60
N LYS A 55 6.71 10.08 5.76
CA LYS A 55 7.99 10.55 6.32
C LYS A 55 8.10 10.23 7.81
N ASN A 56 9.32 10.29 8.31
CA ASN A 56 9.57 10.21 9.74
C ASN A 56 8.96 11.43 10.47
N ALA A 57 8.47 11.24 11.69
CA ALA A 57 7.85 12.28 12.52
C ALA A 57 8.76 13.52 12.76
N LYS A 58 10.07 13.38 12.66
CA LYS A 58 11.04 14.47 12.78
C LYS A 58 11.27 15.24 11.48
N TYR A 59 10.66 14.82 10.36
CA TYR A 59 10.83 15.47 9.08
C TYR A 59 10.11 16.84 9.06
N PRO A 60 10.74 17.90 8.53
CA PRO A 60 10.15 19.26 8.58
C PRO A 60 8.83 19.35 7.83
N ILE A 61 7.78 19.79 8.51
CA ILE A 61 6.41 19.87 7.97
C ILE A 61 6.33 20.71 6.68
N ARG A 62 7.10 21.79 6.58
CA ARG A 62 7.15 22.62 5.37
C ARG A 62 7.63 21.82 4.14
N ARG A 63 8.62 20.95 4.32
CA ARG A 63 9.11 20.07 3.23
C ARG A 63 8.08 19.00 2.92
N SER A 64 7.46 18.42 3.95
CA SER A 64 6.38 17.45 3.75
C SER A 64 5.24 18.03 2.93
N ALA A 65 4.84 19.27 3.20
CA ALA A 65 3.79 19.94 2.42
C ALA A 65 4.20 20.13 0.95
N SER A 66 5.44 20.58 0.69
CA SER A 66 5.94 20.77 -0.67
C SER A 66 6.02 19.44 -1.44
N GLU A 67 6.55 18.39 -0.82
CA GLU A 67 6.66 17.08 -1.45
C GLU A 67 5.27 16.42 -1.63
N ALA A 68 4.33 16.60 -0.70
CA ALA A 68 2.96 16.12 -0.86
C ALA A 68 2.25 16.82 -2.02
N ALA A 69 2.47 18.14 -2.20
CA ALA A 69 1.96 18.88 -3.33
C ALA A 69 2.54 18.41 -4.67
N GLU A 70 3.83 17.99 -4.71
CA GLU A 70 4.43 17.37 -5.90
C GLU A 70 3.75 16.02 -6.23
N LEU A 71 3.45 15.19 -5.23
CA LEU A 71 2.70 13.94 -5.42
C LEU A 71 1.29 14.21 -5.95
N GLU A 72 0.61 15.20 -5.39
CA GLU A 72 -0.73 15.59 -5.85
C GLU A 72 -0.70 16.11 -7.30
N ALA A 73 0.25 16.98 -7.64
CA ALA A 73 0.43 17.47 -9.01
C ALA A 73 0.66 16.30 -9.99
N PHE A 74 1.40 15.29 -9.55
CA PHE A 74 1.62 14.08 -10.33
C PHE A 74 0.32 13.26 -10.50
N ALA A 75 -0.49 13.12 -9.44
CA ALA A 75 -1.80 12.50 -9.52
C ALA A 75 -2.76 13.28 -10.46
N LYS A 76 -2.73 14.63 -10.40
CA LYS A 76 -3.49 15.51 -11.31
C LYS A 76 -3.06 15.41 -12.78
N SER A 77 -1.84 14.97 -13.08
CA SER A 77 -1.36 14.74 -14.44
C SER A 77 -1.84 13.41 -15.05
N HIS A 78 -2.39 12.50 -14.22
CA HIS A 78 -2.98 11.26 -14.70
C HIS A 78 -4.21 11.56 -15.57
N ASP A 79 -4.39 10.78 -16.65
CA ASP A 79 -5.55 10.93 -17.54
C ASP A 79 -6.87 10.74 -16.75
N GLY A 80 -7.80 11.69 -16.91
CA GLY A 80 -9.04 11.76 -16.15
C GLY A 80 -8.89 12.29 -14.72
N LYS A 81 -7.66 12.64 -14.28
CA LYS A 81 -7.37 13.04 -12.89
C LYS A 81 -7.80 11.94 -11.90
N ASN A 82 -8.68 12.09 -11.00
CA ASN A 82 -9.28 11.03 -10.13
C ASN A 82 -8.29 9.94 -9.69
N ALA A 83 -7.10 10.35 -9.26
CA ALA A 83 -5.98 9.47 -8.98
C ALA A 83 -5.30 9.80 -7.65
N VAL A 84 -4.55 8.84 -7.13
CA VAL A 84 -3.70 9.00 -5.97
C VAL A 84 -2.26 8.65 -6.33
N THR A 85 -1.30 9.48 -5.90
CA THR A 85 0.12 9.17 -5.94
C THR A 85 0.62 8.97 -4.51
N ILE A 86 1.31 7.86 -4.26
CA ILE A 86 1.76 7.48 -2.93
C ILE A 86 3.28 7.24 -2.91
N PHE A 87 3.95 7.62 -1.84
CA PHE A 87 5.37 7.47 -1.53
C PHE A 87 6.31 8.36 -2.37
N GLU A 88 6.25 8.31 -3.69
CA GLU A 88 7.12 9.07 -4.59
C GLU A 88 6.37 9.53 -5.85
N ALA A 89 6.77 10.65 -6.42
CA ALA A 89 6.18 11.22 -7.63
C ALA A 89 6.64 10.43 -8.88
N SER A 90 5.95 9.32 -9.16
CA SER A 90 6.26 8.48 -10.32
C SER A 90 4.99 7.82 -10.87
N ALA A 91 5.01 7.48 -12.16
CA ALA A 91 3.92 6.76 -12.80
C ALA A 91 3.68 5.38 -12.16
N GLN A 92 4.73 4.78 -11.58
CA GLN A 92 4.65 3.50 -10.91
C GLN A 92 3.94 3.57 -9.56
N GLN A 93 3.85 4.76 -8.96
CA GLN A 93 3.20 4.99 -7.66
C GLN A 93 1.90 5.80 -7.79
N THR A 94 1.40 5.94 -9.02
CA THR A 94 0.15 6.67 -9.32
C THR A 94 -0.91 5.70 -9.81
N TYR A 95 -2.07 5.76 -9.17
CA TYR A 95 -3.19 4.87 -9.44
C TYR A 95 -4.51 5.65 -9.51
N PRO A 96 -5.41 5.33 -10.47
CA PRO A 96 -6.82 5.68 -10.30
C PRO A 96 -7.32 5.17 -8.94
N TRP A 97 -8.16 5.95 -8.25
CA TRP A 97 -8.62 5.59 -6.90
C TRP A 97 -9.26 4.21 -6.83
N GLN A 98 -10.08 3.86 -7.81
CA GLN A 98 -10.72 2.54 -7.85
C GLN A 98 -9.68 1.41 -7.96
N ILE A 99 -8.66 1.58 -8.80
CA ILE A 99 -7.57 0.58 -8.93
C ILE A 99 -6.76 0.50 -7.64
N PHE A 100 -6.48 1.64 -6.99
CA PHE A 100 -5.78 1.66 -5.72
C PHE A 100 -6.57 0.88 -4.66
N GLN A 101 -7.85 1.17 -4.50
CA GLN A 101 -8.72 0.53 -3.52
C GLN A 101 -8.92 -0.95 -3.83
N ASP A 102 -9.30 -1.31 -5.05
CA ASP A 102 -9.66 -2.70 -5.40
C ASP A 102 -8.43 -3.60 -5.54
N LYS A 103 -7.38 -3.10 -6.23
CA LYS A 103 -6.24 -3.95 -6.61
C LYS A 103 -5.05 -3.87 -5.65
N VAL A 104 -4.76 -2.68 -5.10
CA VAL A 104 -3.64 -2.55 -4.15
C VAL A 104 -4.10 -2.93 -2.74
N ILE A 105 -5.18 -2.34 -2.25
CA ILE A 105 -5.66 -2.53 -0.87
C ILE A 105 -6.45 -3.83 -0.72
N ASN A 106 -7.61 -3.93 -1.40
CA ASN A 106 -8.56 -5.03 -1.16
C ASN A 106 -8.07 -6.38 -1.67
N GLU A 107 -7.30 -6.41 -2.76
CA GLU A 107 -6.82 -7.67 -3.32
C GLU A 107 -5.44 -8.04 -2.75
N LYS A 108 -4.42 -7.21 -2.96
CA LYS A 108 -3.03 -7.56 -2.68
C LYS A 108 -2.64 -7.39 -1.21
N GLN A 109 -2.95 -6.24 -0.61
CA GLN A 109 -2.64 -6.00 0.79
C GLN A 109 -3.42 -6.96 1.70
N ASN A 110 -4.72 -7.16 1.47
CA ASN A 110 -5.53 -8.09 2.26
C ASN A 110 -5.03 -9.54 2.15
N LEU A 111 -4.53 -9.97 0.98
CA LEU A 111 -3.92 -11.29 0.86
C LEU A 111 -2.64 -11.41 1.69
N LEU A 112 -1.79 -10.38 1.69
CA LEU A 112 -0.59 -10.33 2.53
C LEU A 112 -0.96 -10.38 4.02
N GLU A 113 -1.92 -9.57 4.45
CA GLU A 113 -2.39 -9.56 5.84
C GLU A 113 -2.93 -10.92 6.27
N ARG A 114 -3.83 -11.52 5.50
CA ARG A 114 -4.41 -12.84 5.78
C ARG A 114 -3.35 -13.93 5.85
N PHE A 115 -2.37 -13.88 4.96
CA PHE A 115 -1.30 -14.90 4.91
C PHE A 115 -0.35 -14.77 6.09
N PHE A 116 0.11 -13.55 6.41
CA PHE A 116 1.11 -13.33 7.46
C PHE A 116 0.51 -13.19 8.87
N ALA A 117 -0.78 -12.86 9.03
CA ALA A 117 -1.43 -12.82 10.34
C ALA A 117 -1.40 -14.17 11.09
N ASN A 118 -1.33 -15.26 10.36
CA ASN A 118 -1.34 -16.62 10.91
C ASN A 118 0.05 -17.27 10.99
N GLN A 119 1.13 -16.49 10.77
CA GLN A 119 2.49 -17.01 10.88
C GLN A 119 3.09 -16.69 12.26
N GLU A 120 3.55 -17.71 12.96
CA GLU A 120 4.15 -17.61 14.29
C GLU A 120 5.50 -16.84 14.30
N ASP A 121 6.12 -16.64 13.14
CA ASP A 121 7.46 -16.03 13.01
C ASP A 121 7.39 -14.72 12.18
N ALA A 122 7.09 -13.63 12.86
CA ALA A 122 7.00 -12.29 12.27
C ALA A 122 8.33 -11.81 11.65
N GLU A 123 9.49 -12.23 12.16
CA GLU A 123 10.81 -11.84 11.63
C GLU A 123 11.09 -12.55 10.30
N ARG A 124 10.71 -13.81 10.17
CA ARG A 124 10.79 -14.54 8.89
C ARG A 124 9.91 -13.92 7.83
N GLY A 125 8.72 -13.45 8.21
CA GLY A 125 7.81 -12.72 7.32
C GLY A 125 8.44 -11.45 6.77
N LYS A 126 9.08 -10.64 7.62
CA LYS A 126 9.76 -9.41 7.20
C LYS A 126 10.91 -9.69 6.23
N ALA A 127 11.79 -10.64 6.56
CA ALA A 127 12.91 -11.01 5.71
C ALA A 127 12.45 -11.57 4.34
N PHE A 128 11.35 -12.31 4.30
CA PHE A 128 10.72 -12.76 3.08
C PHE A 128 10.25 -11.59 2.22
N LEU A 129 9.54 -10.61 2.81
CA LEU A 129 9.00 -9.46 2.08
C LEU A 129 10.09 -8.59 1.45
N TYR A 130 11.20 -8.35 2.14
CA TYR A 130 12.32 -7.60 1.57
C TYR A 130 12.97 -8.33 0.38
N ARG A 131 13.15 -9.65 0.48
CA ARG A 131 13.66 -10.46 -0.63
C ARG A 131 12.67 -10.49 -1.81
N LEU A 132 11.38 -10.56 -1.50
CA LEU A 132 10.33 -10.51 -2.51
C LEU A 132 10.36 -9.17 -3.25
N LEU A 133 10.46 -8.04 -2.55
CA LEU A 133 10.60 -6.71 -3.15
C LEU A 133 11.79 -6.63 -4.12
N ASP A 134 12.95 -7.13 -3.72
CA ASP A 134 14.14 -7.15 -4.58
C ASP A 134 13.88 -7.95 -5.87
N LEU A 135 13.27 -9.14 -5.76
CA LEU A 135 12.95 -9.98 -6.91
C LEU A 135 11.87 -9.37 -7.83
N LEU A 136 10.87 -8.67 -7.27
CA LEU A 136 9.84 -7.99 -8.05
C LEU A 136 10.42 -6.81 -8.84
N ARG A 137 11.32 -6.02 -8.23
CA ARG A 137 11.99 -4.88 -8.86
C ARG A 137 12.93 -5.30 -9.99
N ASN A 138 13.62 -6.41 -9.82
CA ASN A 138 14.60 -6.95 -10.78
C ASN A 138 14.03 -8.11 -11.62
N SER A 139 12.73 -8.12 -11.86
CA SER A 139 12.00 -9.22 -12.50
C SER A 139 12.39 -9.50 -13.96
N GLU A 140 13.05 -8.57 -14.64
CA GLU A 140 13.53 -8.73 -16.02
C GLU A 140 14.61 -9.81 -16.16
N GLN A 141 15.37 -10.06 -15.10
CA GLN A 141 16.37 -11.11 -15.09
C GLN A 141 15.71 -12.48 -14.95
N ARG A 142 15.89 -13.36 -15.95
CA ARG A 142 15.30 -14.73 -15.97
C ARG A 142 15.61 -15.54 -14.72
N ILE A 143 16.81 -15.37 -14.13
CA ILE A 143 17.19 -16.08 -12.90
C ILE A 143 16.29 -15.71 -11.72
N ASN A 144 15.71 -14.51 -11.71
CA ASN A 144 14.88 -14.05 -10.61
C ASN A 144 13.52 -14.75 -10.56
N LEU A 145 13.02 -15.28 -11.65
CA LEU A 145 11.85 -16.17 -11.64
C LEU A 145 12.14 -17.46 -10.85
N ALA A 146 13.31 -18.08 -11.06
CA ALA A 146 13.70 -19.27 -10.31
C ALA A 146 13.93 -18.97 -8.82
N ARG A 147 14.55 -17.82 -8.51
CA ARG A 147 14.74 -17.35 -7.12
C ARG A 147 13.40 -17.06 -6.45
N PHE A 148 12.46 -16.46 -7.17
CA PHE A 148 11.10 -16.20 -6.70
C PHE A 148 10.36 -17.52 -6.39
N ALA A 149 10.42 -18.49 -7.30
CA ALA A 149 9.85 -19.82 -7.08
C ALA A 149 10.44 -20.51 -5.83
N TYR A 150 11.76 -20.46 -5.68
CA TYR A 150 12.45 -20.99 -4.50
C TYR A 150 12.05 -20.23 -3.22
N LEU A 151 11.92 -18.91 -3.28
CA LEU A 151 11.50 -18.09 -2.14
C LEU A 151 10.10 -18.49 -1.65
N LEU A 152 9.14 -18.70 -2.57
CA LEU A 152 7.80 -19.19 -2.24
C LEU A 152 7.80 -20.61 -1.69
N ALA A 153 8.55 -21.52 -2.31
CA ALA A 153 8.63 -22.90 -1.86
C ALA A 153 9.14 -23.05 -0.41
N ARG A 154 9.98 -22.12 0.05
CA ARG A 154 10.44 -22.10 1.45
C ARG A 154 9.36 -21.78 2.48
N LEU A 155 8.23 -21.22 2.06
CA LEU A 155 7.06 -20.96 2.92
C LEU A 155 6.09 -22.15 2.90
N GLU A 156 6.31 -23.15 2.05
CA GLU A 156 5.39 -24.29 1.91
C GLU A 156 5.30 -25.09 3.24
N PRO A 157 4.13 -25.15 3.86
CA PRO A 157 3.92 -25.98 5.03
C PRO A 157 3.80 -27.45 4.62
N LYS A 158 3.92 -28.36 5.58
CA LYS A 158 3.67 -29.79 5.32
C LYS A 158 2.23 -29.96 4.79
N LYS A 159 2.03 -30.88 3.82
CA LYS A 159 0.71 -31.09 3.17
C LYS A 159 -0.45 -31.39 4.12
N ASN A 160 -0.16 -31.95 5.29
CA ASN A 160 -1.17 -32.24 6.33
C ASN A 160 -1.44 -31.04 7.27
N ASN A 161 -0.79 -29.89 7.05
CA ASN A 161 -1.00 -28.71 7.87
C ASN A 161 -2.26 -27.96 7.38
N PRO A 162 -3.16 -27.53 8.27
CA PRO A 162 -4.34 -26.73 7.93
C PRO A 162 -4.02 -25.46 7.10
N SER A 163 -2.83 -24.89 7.27
CA SER A 163 -2.36 -23.72 6.52
C SER A 163 -1.98 -24.01 5.06
N TYR A 164 -1.98 -25.28 4.62
CA TYR A 164 -1.58 -25.62 3.26
C TYR A 164 -2.50 -25.01 2.18
N ALA A 165 -3.81 -24.98 2.43
CA ALA A 165 -4.77 -24.41 1.49
C ALA A 165 -4.53 -22.90 1.30
N MET A 166 -4.29 -22.18 2.39
CA MET A 166 -3.96 -20.74 2.37
C MET A 166 -2.63 -20.48 1.64
N TYR A 167 -1.60 -21.29 1.90
CA TYR A 167 -0.34 -21.20 1.17
C TYR A 167 -0.52 -21.45 -0.33
N ALA A 168 -1.30 -22.44 -0.72
CA ALA A 168 -1.55 -22.75 -2.13
C ALA A 168 -2.25 -21.59 -2.86
N GLU A 169 -3.25 -20.97 -2.23
CA GLU A 169 -3.91 -19.77 -2.74
C GLU A 169 -2.91 -18.62 -2.87
N PHE A 170 -2.19 -18.30 -1.79
CA PHE A 170 -1.17 -17.25 -1.76
C PHE A 170 -0.11 -17.46 -2.85
N SER A 171 0.48 -18.64 -2.93
CA SER A 171 1.51 -18.97 -3.92
C SER A 171 1.01 -18.82 -5.34
N LYS A 172 -0.21 -19.29 -5.64
CA LYS A 172 -0.86 -19.17 -6.95
C LYS A 172 -1.01 -17.69 -7.34
N GLN A 173 -1.53 -16.85 -6.45
CA GLN A 173 -1.72 -15.42 -6.71
C GLN A 173 -0.38 -14.70 -6.91
N MET A 174 0.63 -15.00 -6.08
CA MET A 174 1.97 -14.45 -6.22
C MET A 174 2.59 -14.75 -7.59
N TYR A 175 2.43 -15.99 -8.12
CA TYR A 175 2.90 -16.33 -9.46
C TYR A 175 2.16 -15.58 -10.56
N GLN A 176 0.85 -15.40 -10.44
CA GLN A 176 0.06 -14.63 -11.41
C GLN A 176 0.52 -13.18 -11.45
N TRP A 177 0.65 -12.54 -10.28
CA TRP A 177 1.08 -11.14 -10.16
C TRP A 177 2.54 -10.92 -10.58
N TYR A 178 3.43 -11.88 -10.30
CA TYR A 178 4.82 -11.79 -10.75
C TYR A 178 4.94 -11.69 -12.28
N ARG A 179 4.08 -12.38 -13.03
CA ARG A 179 4.11 -12.40 -14.50
C ARG A 179 3.58 -11.12 -15.15
N ASN A 180 2.67 -10.42 -14.50
CA ASN A 180 2.03 -9.22 -15.02
C ASN A 180 2.75 -7.96 -14.51
N PRO A 181 3.28 -7.08 -15.38
CA PRO A 181 3.98 -5.87 -14.94
C PRO A 181 3.14 -4.93 -14.07
N THR A 182 1.86 -4.75 -14.40
CA THR A 182 0.93 -3.91 -13.65
C THR A 182 0.66 -4.51 -12.26
N ASP A 183 0.38 -5.80 -12.18
CA ASP A 183 0.16 -6.47 -10.90
C ASP A 183 1.42 -6.47 -10.03
N ARG A 184 2.61 -6.62 -10.63
CA ARG A 184 3.88 -6.50 -9.89
C ARG A 184 4.02 -5.15 -9.22
N GLN A 185 3.71 -4.07 -9.94
CA GLN A 185 3.82 -2.73 -9.41
C GLN A 185 2.84 -2.50 -8.25
N GLN A 186 1.60 -2.93 -8.42
CA GLN A 186 0.58 -2.88 -7.36
C GLN A 186 0.99 -3.72 -6.15
N LEU A 187 1.59 -4.90 -6.36
CA LEU A 187 2.10 -5.75 -5.29
C LEU A 187 3.26 -5.10 -4.53
N ILE A 188 4.18 -4.43 -5.22
CA ILE A 188 5.26 -3.66 -4.59
C ILE A 188 4.67 -2.61 -3.66
N THR A 189 3.69 -1.84 -4.11
CA THR A 189 3.01 -0.82 -3.29
C THR A 189 2.29 -1.44 -2.10
N ALA A 190 1.55 -2.54 -2.30
CA ALA A 190 0.88 -3.26 -1.23
C ALA A 190 1.85 -3.80 -0.17
N ILE A 191 3.03 -4.31 -0.60
CA ILE A 191 4.07 -4.77 0.33
C ILE A 191 4.62 -3.59 1.15
N TYR A 192 4.84 -2.43 0.54
CA TYR A 192 5.27 -1.24 1.30
C TYR A 192 4.25 -0.87 2.36
N ILE A 193 2.97 -0.76 2.00
CA ILE A 193 1.89 -0.46 2.93
C ILE A 193 1.90 -1.48 4.08
N TYR A 194 1.95 -2.77 3.76
CA TYR A 194 1.97 -3.84 4.77
C TYR A 194 3.20 -3.78 5.69
N VAL A 195 4.39 -3.54 5.14
CA VAL A 195 5.63 -3.42 5.95
C VAL A 195 5.56 -2.24 6.91
N TYR A 196 5.00 -1.11 6.49
CA TYR A 196 4.81 0.04 7.37
C TYR A 196 3.80 -0.26 8.48
N GLN A 197 2.68 -0.92 8.18
CA GLN A 197 1.70 -1.35 9.19
C GLN A 197 2.32 -2.25 10.28
N THR A 198 3.14 -3.19 9.87
CA THR A 198 3.74 -4.14 10.82
C THR A 198 4.87 -3.55 11.66
N ARG A 199 5.54 -2.48 11.19
CA ARG A 199 6.56 -1.76 11.98
C ARG A 199 5.94 -1.02 13.16
N MET A 200 4.83 -0.32 12.94
CA MET A 200 4.17 0.49 13.97
C MET A 200 3.57 -0.38 15.07
N LYS A 201 2.97 -1.53 14.74
CA LYS A 201 2.47 -2.48 15.76
C LYS A 201 3.58 -2.99 16.68
N GLY A 202 4.78 -3.22 16.15
CA GLY A 202 5.92 -3.67 16.95
C GLY A 202 6.57 -2.60 17.85
N ASP A 203 6.37 -1.31 17.57
CA ASP A 203 6.87 -0.21 18.40
C ASP A 203 5.87 0.15 19.51
N THR A 204 4.57 -0.04 19.29
CA THR A 204 3.52 0.20 20.29
C THR A 204 3.54 -0.87 21.40
N ASP A 205 3.94 -2.11 21.08
CA ASP A 205 4.06 -3.19 22.06
C ASP A 205 5.35 -3.12 22.91
N ARG A 206 6.23 -2.15 22.62
CA ARG A 206 7.50 -1.93 23.35
C ARG A 206 7.52 -0.63 24.18
N ALA A 207 6.44 0.15 24.17
CA ALA A 207 6.27 1.39 24.92
C ALA A 207 5.28 1.18 26.07
#